data_d32fbfb88d181868229f3cf3c510fdf9
#
_entry.id   d32fbfb88d181868229f3cf3c510fdf9
#
_cell.length_a   1.000
_cell.length_b   1.000
_cell.length_c   1.000
_cell.angle_alpha   90.00
_cell.angle_beta   90.00
_cell.angle_gamma   90.00
#
_symmetry.space_group_name_H-M   'P 1'
#
loop_
_entity.id
_entity.type
_entity.pdbx_description
1 polymer ?
#
loop_
_entity_poly.entity_id
_entity_poly.type
_entity_poly.pdbx_seq_one_letter_code
_entity_poly.pdbx_strand_id
1 'polypeptide(L)'
;YEESIQYINQSKVKKEFNAKTKEKLVFLIGFPRSGTTLLDTILRSHHQIDVLEEKPLIYSVERIIQTKFKLTLSKIYYLKKEDLDYLRKHYLSELHKYRDPDKKANVFIDKYPFQTVCLPLINLLFPEAKIIFAHRNPFDTVLSCFQQTFEPNNAMANFTTLKSSAQIYDLTMQMWVLYKKNLKLDFVMSKYETLLDNFDDQINKILDFLDLEWDENIKNYRNTALKRGKINTPSSSQVVQPLYKTSIAKWKNYE
;
A
#
# COMPACT_ATOMS: atom_id res chain seq x y z
N TYR A 1 -15.81 -6.93 -4.40
CA TYR A 1 -15.38 -7.95 -5.37
C TYR A 1 -16.23 -7.89 -6.64
N GLU A 2 -17.56 -7.94 -6.53
CA GLU A 2 -18.48 -7.85 -7.70
C GLU A 2 -18.27 -6.52 -8.46
N GLU A 3 -18.18 -5.40 -7.78
CA GLU A 3 -17.88 -4.11 -8.40
C GLU A 3 -16.53 -4.11 -9.14
N SER A 4 -15.53 -4.80 -8.60
CA SER A 4 -14.21 -4.94 -9.24
C SER A 4 -14.28 -5.74 -10.53
N ILE A 5 -15.05 -6.83 -10.54
CA ILE A 5 -15.31 -7.63 -11.75
C ILE A 5 -16.03 -6.76 -12.79
N GLN A 6 -17.06 -6.02 -12.36
CA GLN A 6 -17.83 -5.14 -13.24
C GLN A 6 -16.90 -4.06 -13.86
N TYR A 7 -16.06 -3.41 -13.06
CA TYR A 7 -15.07 -2.45 -13.56
C TYR A 7 -14.16 -3.07 -14.62
N ILE A 8 -13.56 -4.23 -14.32
CA ILE A 8 -12.61 -4.89 -15.24
C ILE A 8 -13.29 -5.26 -16.57
N ASN A 9 -14.50 -5.80 -16.53
CA ASN A 9 -15.23 -6.17 -17.74
C ASN A 9 -15.55 -4.96 -18.62
N GLN A 10 -15.74 -3.80 -18.04
CA GLN A 10 -16.08 -2.55 -18.73
C GLN A 10 -14.83 -1.74 -19.12
N SER A 11 -13.74 -1.82 -18.36
CA SER A 11 -12.47 -1.11 -18.62
C SER A 11 -11.67 -1.67 -19.82
N LYS A 12 -12.09 -2.79 -20.41
CA LYS A 12 -11.52 -3.33 -21.66
C LYS A 12 -11.63 -2.35 -22.84
N VAL A 13 -12.47 -1.32 -22.72
CA VAL A 13 -12.49 -0.16 -23.61
C VAL A 13 -11.37 0.78 -23.18
N LYS A 14 -10.21 0.65 -23.81
CA LYS A 14 -8.99 1.42 -23.54
C LYS A 14 -9.26 2.93 -23.55
N LYS A 15 -9.08 3.57 -22.41
CA LYS A 15 -8.76 4.99 -22.34
C LYS A 15 -7.28 5.11 -21.94
N GLU A 16 -6.39 5.20 -22.93
CA GLU A 16 -5.01 5.57 -22.67
C GLU A 16 -4.97 7.05 -22.32
N PHE A 17 -4.93 7.34 -21.04
CA PHE A 17 -4.63 8.67 -20.56
C PHE A 17 -3.14 8.72 -20.20
N ASN A 18 -2.34 9.40 -21.04
CA ASN A 18 -0.96 9.75 -20.70
C ASN A 18 -0.99 10.79 -19.55
N ALA A 19 -0.88 10.31 -18.33
CA ALA A 19 -0.83 11.13 -17.13
C ALA A 19 0.55 11.04 -16.49
N LYS A 20 1.55 11.67 -17.12
CA LYS A 20 2.88 11.81 -16.50
C LYS A 20 2.78 12.80 -15.36
N THR A 21 3.13 12.36 -14.15
CA THR A 21 3.39 13.24 -13.01
C THR A 21 4.90 13.53 -12.95
N LYS A 22 5.27 14.69 -12.38
CA LYS A 22 6.69 14.98 -12.09
C LYS A 22 7.21 14.13 -10.94
N GLU A 23 6.32 13.77 -10.03
CA GLU A 23 6.58 12.94 -8.86
C GLU A 23 6.65 11.46 -9.27
N LYS A 24 7.69 10.75 -8.83
CA LYS A 24 7.73 9.29 -8.90
C LYS A 24 6.82 8.74 -7.80
N LEU A 25 5.56 8.43 -8.16
CA LEU A 25 4.58 7.89 -7.22
C LEU A 25 4.73 6.38 -7.10
N VAL A 26 4.71 5.92 -5.87
CA VAL A 26 4.75 4.50 -5.51
C VAL A 26 3.64 4.22 -4.50
N PHE A 27 2.93 3.11 -4.64
CA PHE A 27 1.93 2.67 -3.68
C PHE A 27 2.43 1.41 -2.97
N LEU A 28 2.67 1.52 -1.67
CA LEU A 28 3.00 0.36 -0.82
C LEU A 28 1.71 -0.18 -0.22
N ILE A 29 1.23 -1.26 -0.80
CA ILE A 29 -0.05 -1.89 -0.50
C ILE A 29 0.14 -3.35 -0.08
N GLY A 30 -0.94 -4.01 0.28
CA GLY A 30 -0.97 -5.42 0.71
C GLY A 30 -2.19 -5.69 1.58
N PHE A 31 -1.97 -6.35 2.70
CA PHE A 31 -2.99 -6.53 3.73
C PHE A 31 -2.46 -6.01 5.08
N PRO A 32 -3.30 -5.56 6.01
CA PRO A 32 -2.84 -5.23 7.36
C PRO A 32 -2.06 -6.39 7.96
N ARG A 33 -1.01 -6.07 8.73
CA ARG A 33 -0.11 -7.07 9.37
C ARG A 33 0.75 -7.90 8.41
N SER A 34 0.85 -7.54 7.14
CA SER A 34 1.75 -8.21 6.17
C SER A 34 3.18 -7.64 6.13
N GLY A 35 3.57 -6.80 7.11
CA GLY A 35 4.92 -6.24 7.22
C GLY A 35 5.11 -4.88 6.53
N THR A 36 4.04 -4.23 6.08
CA THR A 36 4.09 -2.92 5.42
C THR A 36 4.75 -1.82 6.27
N THR A 37 4.56 -1.83 7.61
CA THR A 37 5.19 -0.85 8.51
C THR A 37 6.70 -1.07 8.64
N LEU A 38 7.17 -2.32 8.63
CA LEU A 38 8.60 -2.62 8.61
C LEU A 38 9.22 -2.11 7.30
N LEU A 39 8.60 -2.47 6.18
CA LEU A 39 9.08 -2.06 4.86
C LEU A 39 9.04 -0.54 4.67
N ASP A 40 7.97 0.15 5.12
CA ASP A 40 7.90 1.61 5.19
C ASP A 40 9.12 2.18 5.93
N THR A 41 9.39 1.67 7.14
CA THR A 41 10.46 2.18 7.99
C THR A 41 11.84 2.00 7.35
N ILE A 42 12.06 0.85 6.69
CA ILE A 42 13.29 0.55 5.95
C ILE A 42 13.45 1.52 4.77
N LEU A 43 12.43 1.61 3.92
CA LEU A 43 12.48 2.45 2.71
C LEU A 43 12.55 3.94 3.04
N ARG A 44 11.85 4.39 4.08
CA ARG A 44 11.91 5.77 4.59
C ARG A 44 13.30 6.19 5.02
N SER A 45 14.18 5.25 5.38
CA SER A 45 15.56 5.55 5.77
C SER A 45 16.42 5.99 4.58
N HIS A 46 16.02 5.67 3.37
CA HIS A 46 16.68 6.14 2.15
C HIS A 46 16.44 7.63 1.94
N HIS A 47 17.52 8.39 1.64
CA HIS A 47 17.45 9.86 1.55
C HIS A 47 16.56 10.38 0.42
N GLN A 48 16.36 9.62 -0.66
CA GLN A 48 15.51 9.98 -1.81
C GLN A 48 14.05 9.50 -1.71
N ILE A 49 13.68 8.79 -0.63
CA ILE A 49 12.32 8.25 -0.47
C ILE A 49 11.59 9.00 0.65
N ASP A 50 10.45 9.56 0.36
CA ASP A 50 9.50 10.06 1.36
C ASP A 50 8.27 9.15 1.42
N VAL A 51 7.90 8.71 2.64
CA VAL A 51 6.77 7.79 2.84
C VAL A 51 5.65 8.49 3.58
N LEU A 52 4.48 8.52 2.96
CA LEU A 52 3.25 9.03 3.54
C LEU A 52 2.50 7.86 4.19
N GLU A 53 2.62 7.74 5.51
CA GLU A 53 2.03 6.63 6.26
C GLU A 53 0.55 6.87 6.50
N GLU A 54 -0.26 5.99 5.91
CA GLU A 54 -1.71 5.85 6.14
C GLU A 54 -2.47 7.19 6.08
N LYS A 55 -2.05 8.05 5.13
CA LYS A 55 -2.79 9.28 4.83
C LYS A 55 -3.98 8.96 3.93
N PRO A 56 -5.14 9.56 4.13
CA PRO A 56 -6.36 9.23 3.40
C PRO A 56 -6.38 9.82 1.98
N LEU A 57 -5.26 9.74 1.23
CA LEU A 57 -5.10 10.41 -0.06
C LEU A 57 -6.08 9.84 -1.10
N ILE A 58 -6.01 8.54 -1.37
CA ILE A 58 -6.93 7.86 -2.30
C ILE A 58 -8.36 7.89 -1.79
N TYR A 59 -8.58 7.73 -0.49
CA TYR A 59 -9.93 7.81 0.10
C TYR A 59 -10.55 9.20 -0.02
N SER A 60 -9.75 10.27 -0.01
CA SER A 60 -10.23 11.64 -0.27
C SER A 60 -10.72 11.79 -1.71
N VAL A 61 -10.01 11.19 -2.66
CA VAL A 61 -10.41 11.13 -4.07
C VAL A 61 -11.70 10.32 -4.24
N GLU A 62 -11.77 9.14 -3.62
CA GLU A 62 -12.97 8.29 -3.64
C GLU A 62 -14.19 9.04 -3.10
N ARG A 63 -14.02 9.78 -2.00
CA ARG A 63 -15.08 10.64 -1.46
C ARG A 63 -15.57 11.68 -2.46
N ILE A 64 -14.66 12.30 -3.21
CA ILE A 64 -15.04 13.25 -4.28
C ILE A 64 -15.83 12.53 -5.38
N ILE A 65 -15.39 11.34 -5.80
CA ILE A 65 -16.09 10.53 -6.80
C ILE A 65 -17.53 10.26 -6.35
N GLN A 66 -17.71 9.85 -5.11
CA GLN A 66 -19.03 9.56 -4.55
C GLN A 66 -19.89 10.82 -4.37
N THR A 67 -19.32 11.91 -3.86
CA THR A 67 -20.11 13.10 -3.48
C THR A 67 -20.35 14.07 -4.64
N LYS A 68 -19.33 14.33 -5.46
CA LYS A 68 -19.40 15.30 -6.57
C LYS A 68 -19.87 14.63 -7.86
N PHE A 69 -19.29 13.48 -8.21
CA PHE A 69 -19.62 12.80 -9.47
C PHE A 69 -20.77 11.80 -9.34
N LYS A 70 -21.19 11.47 -8.09
CA LYS A 70 -22.26 10.50 -7.79
C LYS A 70 -21.99 9.12 -8.41
N LEU A 71 -20.73 8.69 -8.48
CA LEU A 71 -20.28 7.42 -9.02
C LEU A 71 -19.78 6.49 -7.91
N THR A 72 -19.90 5.19 -8.16
CA THR A 72 -19.25 4.12 -7.37
C THR A 72 -17.92 3.72 -8.05
N LEU A 73 -17.08 2.95 -7.34
CA LEU A 73 -15.81 2.44 -7.91
C LEU A 73 -16.04 1.61 -9.19
N SER A 74 -17.15 0.87 -9.28
CA SER A 74 -17.49 0.11 -10.49
C SER A 74 -17.77 1.00 -11.72
N LYS A 75 -18.08 2.26 -11.52
CA LYS A 75 -18.46 3.22 -12.56
C LYS A 75 -17.42 4.30 -12.86
N ILE A 76 -16.22 4.24 -12.25
CA ILE A 76 -15.16 5.25 -12.46
C ILE A 76 -14.67 5.34 -13.92
N TYR A 77 -14.89 4.32 -14.73
CA TYR A 77 -14.55 4.35 -16.16
C TYR A 77 -15.41 5.36 -16.97
N TYR A 78 -16.52 5.87 -16.41
CA TYR A 78 -17.30 6.95 -17.02
C TYR A 78 -16.68 8.34 -16.80
N LEU A 79 -15.70 8.49 -15.90
CA LEU A 79 -15.00 9.76 -15.68
C LEU A 79 -14.33 10.22 -16.97
N LYS A 80 -14.49 11.51 -17.26
CA LYS A 80 -13.85 12.15 -18.41
C LYS A 80 -12.41 12.54 -18.06
N LYS A 81 -11.65 12.92 -19.08
CA LYS A 81 -10.27 13.38 -18.89
C LYS A 81 -10.17 14.54 -17.90
N GLU A 82 -11.05 15.52 -18.02
CA GLU A 82 -11.10 16.70 -17.17
C GLU A 82 -11.37 16.33 -15.70
N ASP A 83 -12.25 15.34 -15.46
CA ASP A 83 -12.56 14.83 -14.13
C ASP A 83 -11.33 14.13 -13.54
N LEU A 84 -10.63 13.31 -14.33
CA LEU A 84 -9.40 12.62 -13.90
C LEU A 84 -8.29 13.63 -13.61
N ASP A 85 -8.13 14.66 -14.42
CA ASP A 85 -7.13 15.72 -14.20
C ASP A 85 -7.44 16.52 -12.92
N TYR A 86 -8.73 16.76 -12.63
CA TYR A 86 -9.17 17.38 -11.38
C TYR A 86 -8.84 16.49 -10.18
N LEU A 87 -9.14 15.20 -10.25
CA LEU A 87 -8.87 14.22 -9.17
C LEU A 87 -7.37 14.04 -8.92
N ARG A 88 -6.55 13.99 -9.99
CA ARG A 88 -5.08 13.95 -9.86
C ARG A 88 -4.53 15.18 -9.17
N LYS A 89 -4.97 16.37 -9.57
CA LYS A 89 -4.56 17.62 -8.94
C LYS A 89 -4.93 17.65 -7.46
N HIS A 90 -6.13 17.17 -7.11
CA HIS A 90 -6.54 17.04 -5.73
C HIS A 90 -5.61 16.11 -4.95
N TYR A 91 -5.36 14.88 -5.45
CA TYR A 91 -4.47 13.92 -4.82
C TYR A 91 -3.07 14.50 -4.60
N LEU A 92 -2.47 15.13 -5.62
CA LEU A 92 -1.13 15.72 -5.53
C LEU A 92 -1.10 16.89 -4.54
N SER A 93 -2.14 17.72 -4.51
CA SER A 93 -2.26 18.81 -3.53
C SER A 93 -2.30 18.27 -2.09
N GLU A 94 -3.05 17.18 -1.84
CA GLU A 94 -3.07 16.54 -0.53
C GLU A 94 -1.73 15.88 -0.20
N LEU A 95 -1.09 15.19 -1.16
CA LEU A 95 0.24 14.60 -0.98
C LEU A 95 1.26 15.63 -0.53
N HIS A 96 1.29 16.81 -1.17
CA HIS A 96 2.25 17.87 -0.85
C HIS A 96 2.08 18.44 0.57
N LYS A 97 0.90 18.32 1.19
CA LYS A 97 0.68 18.74 2.59
C LYS A 97 1.35 17.81 3.61
N TYR A 98 1.56 16.55 3.22
CA TYR A 98 2.10 15.51 4.12
C TYR A 98 3.55 15.16 3.86
N ARG A 99 4.15 15.68 2.78
CA ARG A 99 5.56 15.43 2.48
C ARG A 99 6.47 16.07 3.55
N ASP A 100 7.60 15.44 3.79
CA ASP A 100 8.64 16.00 4.63
C ASP A 100 9.33 17.18 3.89
N PRO A 101 9.21 18.44 4.38
CA PRO A 101 9.78 19.61 3.71
C PRO A 101 11.32 19.61 3.73
N ASP A 102 11.93 18.93 4.70
CA ASP A 102 13.38 18.88 4.87
C ASP A 102 14.04 17.76 4.02
N LYS A 103 13.21 16.87 3.46
CA LYS A 103 13.69 15.73 2.68
C LYS A 103 13.72 16.04 1.18
N LYS A 104 14.88 15.91 0.57
CA LYS A 104 15.05 16.04 -0.88
C LYS A 104 14.66 14.74 -1.60
N ALA A 105 13.44 14.27 -1.35
CA ALA A 105 12.93 13.07 -1.96
C ALA A 105 12.46 13.30 -3.40
N ASN A 106 12.71 12.32 -4.26
CA ASN A 106 12.18 12.26 -5.62
C ASN A 106 11.20 11.08 -5.82
N VAL A 107 11.15 10.14 -4.85
CA VAL A 107 10.19 9.04 -4.79
C VAL A 107 9.26 9.24 -3.61
N PHE A 108 7.95 9.21 -3.87
CA PHE A 108 6.90 9.40 -2.87
C PHE A 108 6.09 8.11 -2.74
N ILE A 109 6.15 7.48 -1.56
CA ILE A 109 5.45 6.23 -1.27
C ILE A 109 4.18 6.53 -0.48
N ASP A 110 3.02 6.33 -1.09
CA ASP A 110 1.74 6.29 -0.37
C ASP A 110 1.58 4.89 0.24
N LYS A 111 1.80 4.78 1.56
CA LYS A 111 1.70 3.51 2.27
C LYS A 111 0.35 3.40 2.95
N TYR A 112 -0.50 2.55 2.39
CA TYR A 112 -1.78 2.21 2.99
C TYR A 112 -2.17 0.76 2.62
N PRO A 113 -2.08 -0.21 3.57
CA PRO A 113 -2.23 -1.64 3.23
C PRO A 113 -3.51 -1.96 2.46
N PHE A 114 -4.67 -1.47 2.92
CA PHE A 114 -5.96 -1.73 2.28
C PHE A 114 -6.19 -1.02 0.94
N GLN A 115 -5.31 -0.16 0.48
CA GLN A 115 -5.42 0.39 -0.88
C GLN A 115 -5.31 -0.65 -1.99
N THR A 116 -5.00 -1.91 -1.64
CA THR A 116 -5.16 -3.05 -2.56
C THR A 116 -6.56 -3.07 -3.20
N VAL A 117 -7.61 -2.74 -2.47
CA VAL A 117 -8.98 -2.69 -3.01
C VAL A 117 -9.24 -1.51 -3.94
N CYS A 118 -8.41 -0.46 -3.84
CA CYS A 118 -8.51 0.76 -4.64
C CYS A 118 -7.63 0.74 -5.91
N LEU A 119 -6.93 -0.37 -6.21
CA LEU A 119 -6.03 -0.48 -7.37
C LEU A 119 -6.65 -0.06 -8.70
N PRO A 120 -7.92 -0.33 -9.02
CA PRO A 120 -8.56 0.17 -10.23
C PRO A 120 -8.54 1.69 -10.32
N LEU A 121 -8.83 2.38 -9.21
CA LEU A 121 -8.78 3.85 -9.15
C LEU A 121 -7.34 4.36 -9.24
N ILE A 122 -6.41 3.75 -8.52
CA ILE A 122 -4.98 4.10 -8.57
C ILE A 122 -4.46 3.98 -10.00
N ASN A 123 -4.70 2.84 -10.65
CA ASN A 123 -4.24 2.60 -12.02
C ASN A 123 -4.89 3.54 -13.05
N LEU A 124 -6.14 3.95 -12.82
CA LEU A 124 -6.82 4.92 -13.68
C LEU A 124 -6.25 6.34 -13.52
N LEU A 125 -5.94 6.73 -12.28
CA LEU A 125 -5.38 8.05 -11.98
C LEU A 125 -3.90 8.14 -12.34
N PHE A 126 -3.13 7.10 -12.01
CA PHE A 126 -1.67 7.07 -12.10
C PHE A 126 -1.20 5.77 -12.79
N PRO A 127 -1.41 5.63 -14.10
CA PRO A 127 -1.09 4.39 -14.82
C PRO A 127 0.41 4.06 -14.83
N GLU A 128 1.28 5.02 -14.56
CA GLU A 128 2.74 4.85 -14.47
C GLU A 128 3.25 4.70 -13.03
N ALA A 129 2.35 4.70 -12.03
CA ALA A 129 2.75 4.50 -10.66
C ALA A 129 3.27 3.09 -10.43
N LYS A 130 4.36 2.98 -9.67
CA LYS A 130 4.93 1.70 -9.26
C LYS A 130 4.20 1.17 -8.02
N ILE A 131 4.03 -0.15 -7.94
CA ILE A 131 3.33 -0.80 -6.84
C ILE A 131 4.31 -1.71 -6.10
N ILE A 132 4.43 -1.54 -4.80
CA ILE A 132 5.10 -2.49 -3.91
C ILE A 132 4.00 -3.26 -3.18
N PHE A 133 3.87 -4.56 -3.48
CA PHE A 133 2.89 -5.42 -2.84
C PHE A 133 3.54 -6.20 -1.70
N ALA A 134 3.22 -5.83 -0.46
CA ALA A 134 3.68 -6.53 0.73
C ALA A 134 2.82 -7.77 0.99
N HIS A 135 3.48 -8.93 1.07
CA HIS A 135 2.86 -10.23 1.27
C HIS A 135 3.50 -10.95 2.46
N ARG A 136 2.71 -11.70 3.21
CA ARG A 136 3.14 -12.54 4.34
C ARG A 136 2.30 -13.81 4.36
N ASN A 137 2.78 -14.84 5.05
CA ASN A 137 2.03 -16.07 5.28
C ASN A 137 0.57 -15.75 5.69
N PRO A 138 -0.45 -16.30 5.00
CA PRO A 138 -1.86 -15.97 5.25
C PRO A 138 -2.30 -16.28 6.68
N PHE A 139 -1.89 -17.43 7.25
CA PHE A 139 -2.27 -17.82 8.60
C PHE A 139 -1.71 -16.85 9.65
N ASP A 140 -0.42 -16.48 9.53
CA ASP A 140 0.19 -15.48 10.42
C ASP A 140 -0.45 -14.09 10.26
N THR A 141 -0.82 -13.73 9.04
CA THR A 141 -1.45 -12.43 8.75
C THR A 141 -2.86 -12.36 9.36
N VAL A 142 -3.68 -13.36 9.10
CA VAL A 142 -5.07 -13.46 9.61
C VAL A 142 -5.08 -13.53 11.14
N LEU A 143 -4.26 -14.39 11.74
CA LEU A 143 -4.11 -14.49 13.19
C LEU A 143 -3.67 -13.16 13.81
N SER A 144 -2.67 -12.50 13.19
CA SER A 144 -2.17 -11.21 13.67
C SER A 144 -3.20 -10.09 13.57
N CYS A 145 -4.08 -10.11 12.56
CA CYS A 145 -5.20 -9.18 12.47
C CYS A 145 -6.25 -9.44 13.55
N PHE A 146 -6.63 -10.69 13.76
CA PHE A 146 -7.60 -11.09 14.79
C PHE A 146 -7.12 -10.73 16.21
N GLN A 147 -5.82 -10.92 16.50
CA GLN A 147 -5.24 -10.63 17.81
C GLN A 147 -4.99 -9.13 18.08
N GLN A 148 -5.14 -8.28 17.05
CA GLN A 148 -4.83 -6.86 17.14
C GLN A 148 -6.08 -6.04 17.49
N THR A 149 -5.94 -5.16 18.49
CA THR A 149 -6.94 -4.13 18.72
C THR A 149 -6.73 -3.00 17.71
N PHE A 150 -7.67 -2.83 16.81
CA PHE A 150 -7.70 -1.74 15.84
C PHE A 150 -8.65 -0.64 16.30
N GLU A 151 -8.40 0.60 15.87
CA GLU A 151 -9.39 1.66 15.99
C GLU A 151 -10.64 1.30 15.15
N PRO A 152 -11.86 1.41 15.71
CA PRO A 152 -13.08 1.00 15.03
C PRO A 152 -13.31 1.78 13.74
N ASN A 153 -13.42 1.07 12.63
CA ASN A 153 -13.94 1.56 11.35
C ASN A 153 -14.55 0.39 10.56
N ASN A 154 -15.19 0.68 9.44
CA ASN A 154 -15.88 -0.34 8.63
C ASN A 154 -14.97 -1.50 8.17
N ALA A 155 -13.71 -1.22 7.86
CA ALA A 155 -12.75 -2.25 7.45
C ALA A 155 -12.29 -3.08 8.66
N MET A 156 -11.95 -2.42 9.79
CA MET A 156 -11.44 -3.07 11.00
C MET A 156 -12.50 -3.88 11.74
N ALA A 157 -13.79 -3.58 11.56
CA ALA A 157 -14.89 -4.39 12.09
C ALA A 157 -14.85 -5.86 11.63
N ASN A 158 -14.18 -6.15 10.50
CA ASN A 158 -14.01 -7.52 10.01
C ASN A 158 -12.98 -8.35 10.81
N PHE A 159 -12.20 -7.74 11.70
CA PHE A 159 -11.18 -8.44 12.50
C PHE A 159 -11.65 -8.86 13.88
N THR A 160 -12.96 -8.81 14.15
CA THR A 160 -13.56 -9.19 15.44
C THR A 160 -13.66 -10.70 15.66
N THR A 161 -13.62 -11.50 14.59
CA THR A 161 -13.55 -12.96 14.66
C THR A 161 -12.48 -13.51 13.70
N LEU A 162 -11.94 -14.69 14.01
CA LEU A 162 -10.97 -15.34 13.12
C LEU A 162 -11.60 -15.66 11.74
N LYS A 163 -12.87 -16.08 11.74
CA LYS A 163 -13.62 -16.39 10.51
C LYS A 163 -13.75 -15.16 9.61
N SER A 164 -14.23 -14.03 10.14
CA SER A 164 -14.39 -12.80 9.35
C SER A 164 -13.04 -12.23 8.92
N SER A 165 -11.99 -12.36 9.75
CA SER A 165 -10.62 -11.99 9.38
C SER A 165 -10.10 -12.80 8.19
N ALA A 166 -10.36 -14.12 8.17
CA ALA A 166 -10.00 -14.99 7.05
C ALA A 166 -10.80 -14.65 5.77
N GLN A 167 -12.09 -14.37 5.91
CA GLN A 167 -12.94 -14.02 4.77
C GLN A 167 -12.50 -12.71 4.09
N ILE A 168 -12.23 -11.66 4.86
CA ILE A 168 -11.79 -10.38 4.27
C ILE A 168 -10.38 -10.49 3.69
N TYR A 169 -9.50 -11.31 4.29
CA TYR A 169 -8.19 -11.62 3.72
C TYR A 169 -8.34 -12.30 2.36
N ASP A 170 -9.12 -13.38 2.29
CA ASP A 170 -9.35 -14.14 1.05
C ASP A 170 -9.92 -13.25 -0.06
N LEU A 171 -10.97 -12.48 0.22
CA LEU A 171 -11.54 -11.52 -0.74
C LEU A 171 -10.51 -10.51 -1.23
N THR A 172 -9.68 -9.96 -0.34
CA THR A 172 -8.65 -8.99 -0.72
C THR A 172 -7.59 -9.62 -1.62
N MET A 173 -7.19 -10.88 -1.34
CA MET A 173 -6.22 -11.59 -2.17
C MET A 173 -6.82 -12.00 -3.53
N GLN A 174 -8.10 -12.38 -3.58
CA GLN A 174 -8.80 -12.63 -4.84
C GLN A 174 -8.85 -11.34 -5.69
N MET A 175 -9.11 -10.17 -5.08
CA MET A 175 -9.05 -8.88 -5.78
C MET A 175 -7.65 -8.60 -6.32
N TRP A 176 -6.61 -8.80 -5.52
CA TRP A 176 -5.22 -8.66 -5.99
C TRP A 176 -4.92 -9.55 -7.20
N VAL A 177 -5.28 -10.82 -7.15
CA VAL A 177 -5.08 -11.77 -8.27
C VAL A 177 -5.85 -11.30 -9.52
N LEU A 178 -7.09 -10.84 -9.34
CA LEU A 178 -7.93 -10.32 -10.41
C LEU A 178 -7.29 -9.08 -11.06
N TYR A 179 -6.83 -8.11 -10.27
CA TYR A 179 -6.23 -6.88 -10.75
C TYR A 179 -4.89 -7.13 -11.43
N LYS A 180 -4.01 -7.93 -10.83
CA LYS A 180 -2.74 -8.32 -11.42
C LYS A 180 -2.89 -8.96 -12.81
N LYS A 181 -3.97 -9.72 -13.02
CA LYS A 181 -4.24 -10.37 -14.31
C LYS A 181 -4.79 -9.41 -15.36
N ASN A 182 -5.57 -8.42 -14.96
CA ASN A 182 -6.39 -7.63 -15.88
C ASN A 182 -5.98 -6.16 -16.00
N LEU A 183 -5.27 -5.60 -15.03
CA LEU A 183 -4.73 -4.24 -15.08
C LEU A 183 -3.27 -4.28 -15.51
N LYS A 184 -2.84 -3.26 -16.24
CA LYS A 184 -1.42 -3.06 -16.57
C LYS A 184 -0.74 -2.41 -15.37
N LEU A 185 -0.25 -3.24 -14.43
CA LEU A 185 0.44 -2.79 -13.24
C LEU A 185 1.94 -2.99 -13.38
N ASP A 186 2.73 -1.98 -13.03
CA ASP A 186 4.16 -2.11 -12.76
C ASP A 186 4.35 -2.40 -11.27
N PHE A 187 4.79 -3.62 -10.91
CA PHE A 187 4.81 -4.02 -9.51
C PHE A 187 5.97 -4.93 -9.13
N VAL A 188 6.39 -4.82 -7.87
CA VAL A 188 7.29 -5.75 -7.20
C VAL A 188 6.61 -6.35 -5.97
N MET A 189 6.85 -7.63 -5.70
CA MET A 189 6.36 -8.29 -4.48
C MET A 189 7.46 -8.33 -3.43
N SER A 190 7.11 -7.92 -2.20
CA SER A 190 7.95 -8.05 -1.01
C SER A 190 7.34 -9.07 -0.07
N LYS A 191 7.97 -10.24 0.05
CA LYS A 191 7.55 -11.28 0.98
C LYS A 191 8.22 -11.06 2.33
N TYR A 192 7.42 -10.94 3.39
CA TYR A 192 7.87 -10.65 4.75
C TYR A 192 8.94 -11.64 5.25
N GLU A 193 8.72 -12.94 5.06
CA GLU A 193 9.62 -13.98 5.50
C GLU A 193 10.97 -13.89 4.77
N THR A 194 10.93 -13.67 3.45
CA THR A 194 12.16 -13.53 2.64
C THR A 194 12.92 -12.24 2.99
N LEU A 195 12.19 -11.15 3.33
CA LEU A 195 12.82 -9.91 3.82
C LEU A 195 13.59 -10.14 5.12
N LEU A 196 13.07 -10.99 6.01
CA LEU A 196 13.76 -11.32 7.27
C LEU A 196 14.95 -12.31 7.08
N ASP A 197 14.89 -13.15 6.05
CA ASP A 197 15.94 -14.13 5.76
C ASP A 197 17.07 -13.53 4.90
N ASN A 198 16.73 -12.71 3.92
CA ASN A 198 17.63 -12.16 2.89
C ASN A 198 17.41 -10.65 2.73
N PHE A 199 17.69 -9.90 3.79
CA PHE A 199 17.39 -8.46 3.89
C PHE A 199 17.98 -7.66 2.72
N ASP A 200 19.30 -7.74 2.50
CA ASP A 200 20.00 -6.93 1.51
C ASP A 200 19.47 -7.23 0.10
N ASP A 201 19.30 -8.50 -0.28
CA ASP A 201 18.81 -8.89 -1.61
C ASP A 201 17.38 -8.41 -1.86
N GLN A 202 16.50 -8.51 -0.84
CA GLN A 202 15.12 -8.07 -0.98
C GLN A 202 15.00 -6.56 -1.09
N ILE A 203 15.82 -5.81 -0.35
CA ILE A 203 15.82 -4.36 -0.43
C ILE A 203 16.46 -3.90 -1.74
N ASN A 204 17.58 -4.47 -2.17
CA ASN A 204 18.18 -4.18 -3.48
C ASN A 204 17.17 -4.39 -4.61
N LYS A 205 16.46 -5.51 -4.63
CA LYS A 205 15.40 -5.78 -5.62
C LYS A 205 14.32 -4.67 -5.65
N ILE A 206 13.96 -4.12 -4.50
CA ILE A 206 12.99 -3.02 -4.43
C ILE A 206 13.62 -1.71 -4.90
N LEU A 207 14.87 -1.42 -4.51
CA LEU A 207 15.58 -0.22 -4.95
C LEU A 207 15.80 -0.22 -6.46
N ASP A 208 16.24 -1.35 -7.04
CA ASP A 208 16.38 -1.53 -8.50
C ASP A 208 15.03 -1.26 -9.21
N PHE A 209 13.94 -1.80 -8.66
CA PHE A 209 12.59 -1.54 -9.17
C PHE A 209 12.22 -0.06 -9.10
N LEU A 210 12.71 0.68 -8.11
CA LEU A 210 12.47 2.12 -7.94
C LEU A 210 13.47 3.01 -8.71
N ASP A 211 14.43 2.42 -9.42
CA ASP A 211 15.55 3.10 -10.07
C ASP A 211 16.40 3.92 -9.06
N LEU A 212 16.70 3.30 -7.92
CA LEU A 212 17.50 3.88 -6.84
C LEU A 212 18.70 3.00 -6.52
N GLU A 213 19.80 3.63 -6.16
CA GLU A 213 21.01 2.96 -5.65
C GLU A 213 20.85 2.63 -4.16
N TRP A 214 21.74 1.79 -3.64
CA TRP A 214 21.80 1.47 -2.22
C TRP A 214 22.15 2.70 -1.36
N ASP A 215 21.46 2.85 -0.24
CA ASP A 215 21.74 3.87 0.78
C ASP A 215 22.05 3.19 2.12
N GLU A 216 23.24 3.42 2.69
CA GLU A 216 23.66 2.81 3.95
C GLU A 216 22.75 3.12 5.15
N ASN A 217 21.96 4.21 5.08
CA ASN A 217 20.97 4.52 6.09
C ASN A 217 19.87 3.45 6.21
N ILE A 218 19.66 2.65 5.16
CA ILE A 218 18.72 1.53 5.15
C ILE A 218 19.06 0.50 6.23
N LYS A 219 20.35 0.19 6.44
CA LYS A 219 20.79 -0.71 7.53
C LYS A 219 20.51 -0.13 8.92
N ASN A 220 20.38 1.19 8.99
CA ASN A 220 20.13 1.93 10.22
C ASN A 220 18.65 2.29 10.40
N TYR A 221 17.71 1.63 9.71
CA TYR A 221 16.26 1.93 9.73
C TYR A 221 15.68 2.06 11.15
N ARG A 222 16.24 1.35 12.14
CA ARG A 222 15.83 1.45 13.56
C ARG A 222 16.05 2.85 14.12
N ASN A 223 17.15 3.51 13.75
CA ASN A 223 17.40 4.90 14.17
C ASN A 223 16.36 5.83 13.55
N THR A 224 15.94 5.58 12.32
CA THR A 224 14.84 6.30 11.67
C THR A 224 13.52 6.08 12.42
N ALA A 225 13.23 4.83 12.82
CA ALA A 225 12.04 4.50 13.62
C ALA A 225 12.03 5.23 14.98
N LEU A 226 13.16 5.24 15.68
CA LEU A 226 13.30 5.90 16.98
C LEU A 226 13.18 7.43 16.89
N LYS A 227 13.77 8.05 15.86
CA LYS A 227 13.70 9.50 15.62
C LYS A 227 12.31 9.96 15.20
N ARG A 228 11.52 9.10 14.58
CA ARG A 228 10.20 9.41 14.03
C ARG A 228 9.16 9.77 15.09
N GLY A 229 9.40 9.46 16.37
CA GLY A 229 8.46 9.71 17.45
C GLY A 229 7.24 8.76 17.36
N LYS A 230 6.05 9.31 17.14
CA LYS A 230 4.82 8.50 17.09
C LYS A 230 4.66 7.81 15.74
N ILE A 231 4.68 6.47 15.73
CA ILE A 231 4.30 5.61 14.60
C ILE A 231 2.83 5.23 14.80
N ASN A 232 1.96 5.65 13.88
CA ASN A 232 0.51 5.54 14.02
C ASN A 232 -0.05 4.15 13.64
N THR A 233 0.75 3.11 13.69
CA THR A 233 0.30 1.75 13.38
C THR A 233 0.45 0.82 14.57
N PRO A 234 -0.39 -0.22 14.68
CA PRO A 234 -0.26 -1.25 15.73
C PRO A 234 1.09 -1.97 15.76
N SER A 235 1.90 -1.83 14.71
CA SER A 235 3.24 -2.43 14.61
C SER A 235 4.36 -1.52 15.15
N SER A 236 4.03 -0.37 15.74
CA SER A 236 5.01 0.64 16.18
C SER A 236 6.10 0.10 17.10
N SER A 237 5.72 -0.71 18.10
CA SER A 237 6.66 -1.33 19.03
C SER A 237 7.56 -2.41 18.40
N GLN A 238 7.18 -2.93 17.24
CA GLN A 238 7.89 -4.01 16.56
C GLN A 238 9.03 -3.48 15.68
N VAL A 239 8.84 -2.35 15.01
CA VAL A 239 9.81 -1.81 14.04
C VAL A 239 11.02 -1.12 14.69
N VAL A 240 10.95 -0.81 15.97
CA VAL A 240 12.09 -0.27 16.74
C VAL A 240 13.03 -1.38 17.27
N GLN A 241 12.61 -2.64 17.18
CA GLN A 241 13.43 -3.80 17.59
C GLN A 241 14.34 -4.29 16.43
N PRO A 242 15.40 -5.04 16.72
CA PRO A 242 16.12 -5.78 15.67
C PRO A 242 15.15 -6.68 14.88
N LEU A 243 15.51 -7.02 13.64
CA LEU A 243 14.76 -8.02 12.88
C LEU A 243 14.68 -9.33 13.70
N TYR A 244 13.46 -9.80 13.91
CA TYR A 244 13.20 -11.03 14.67
C TYR A 244 12.27 -11.96 13.89
N LYS A 245 12.54 -13.27 14.02
CA LYS A 245 11.80 -14.31 13.28
C LYS A 245 10.65 -14.94 14.09
N THR A 246 10.45 -14.54 15.35
CA THR A 246 9.42 -15.12 16.24
C THR A 246 7.99 -14.83 15.79
N SER A 247 7.82 -13.95 14.82
CA SER A 247 6.52 -13.68 14.18
C SER A 247 6.22 -14.64 13.02
N ILE A 248 7.20 -15.42 12.54
CA ILE A 248 7.04 -16.40 11.47
C ILE A 248 6.49 -17.71 12.07
N ALA A 249 5.50 -18.28 11.39
CA ALA A 249 4.83 -19.53 11.78
C ALA A 249 4.21 -19.49 13.20
N LYS A 250 3.88 -18.28 13.70
CA LYS A 250 3.25 -18.10 15.02
C LYS A 250 1.88 -18.80 15.11
N TRP A 251 1.19 -18.92 13.98
CA TRP A 251 -0.09 -19.60 13.88
C TRP A 251 -0.03 -21.07 14.33
N LYS A 252 1.12 -21.74 14.19
CA LYS A 252 1.32 -23.14 14.61
C LYS A 252 1.16 -23.37 16.11
N ASN A 253 1.23 -22.31 16.92
CA ASN A 253 0.98 -22.40 18.36
C ASN A 253 -0.50 -22.54 18.71
N TYR A 254 -1.38 -22.52 17.70
CA TYR A 254 -2.84 -22.55 17.85
C TYR A 254 -3.49 -23.67 17.01
N GLU A 255 -2.69 -24.64 16.56
CA GLU A 255 -3.15 -25.89 15.92
C GLU A 255 -3.80 -26.85 16.92
#